data_3f9c7cc99fb311ef358f79bf1cdbc1aa
#
_entry.id   3f9c7cc99fb311ef358f79bf1cdbc1aa
#
_cell.length_a   1.000
_cell.length_b   1.000
_cell.length_c   1.000
_cell.angle_alpha   90.00
_cell.angle_beta   90.00
_cell.angle_gamma   90.00
#
_symmetry.space_group_name_H-M   'P 1'
#
loop_
_entity.id
_entity.type
_entity.pdbx_description
1 polymer ?
#
loop_
_entity_poly.entity_id
_entity_poly.type
_entity_poly.pdbx_seq_one_letter_code
_entity_poly.pdbx_strand_id
1 'polypeptide(L)'
;TVVCSYLIAERKVNTLILLQSKDLLNQWVDELNHFLEIREEPPEYETKTGRKKKRNSVIGVLHGNKNTLTGIIDVAMVGSMYSRGKFNERINSYGMVIMDECHHAASNTSMELLQKINAKYVYGVSATPKRGDSLDRIIYMLLGPLRHRFTALERAKEQGIGHYFVPRYTRVVDTAESKDNINKAYNL
;
A
#
# COMPACT_ATOMS: atom_id res chain seq x y z
N THR A 1 7.08 -5.97 0.41
CA THR A 1 6.48 -6.60 -0.80
C THR A 1 6.63 -8.11 -0.78
N VAL A 2 7.83 -8.70 -0.51
CA VAL A 2 8.10 -10.16 -0.54
C VAL A 2 7.08 -10.98 0.27
N VAL A 3 6.83 -10.60 1.53
CA VAL A 3 5.83 -11.28 2.39
C VAL A 3 4.44 -11.24 1.77
N CYS A 4 4.07 -10.11 1.16
CA CYS A 4 2.77 -9.97 0.50
C CYS A 4 2.67 -10.83 -0.76
N SER A 5 3.74 -10.91 -1.55
CA SER A 5 3.79 -11.81 -2.72
C SER A 5 3.63 -13.28 -2.29
N TYR A 6 4.27 -13.68 -1.19
CA TYR A 6 4.06 -15.00 -0.61
C TYR A 6 2.60 -15.24 -0.19
N LEU A 7 1.96 -14.27 0.48
CA LEU A 7 0.55 -14.39 0.85
C LEU A 7 -0.37 -14.50 -0.37
N ILE A 8 -0.09 -13.77 -1.45
CA ILE A 8 -0.85 -13.86 -2.71
C ILE A 8 -0.73 -15.27 -3.31
N ALA A 9 0.51 -15.79 -3.39
CA ALA A 9 0.77 -17.12 -3.91
C ALA A 9 0.14 -18.24 -3.07
N GLU A 10 0.12 -18.07 -1.74
CA GLU A 10 -0.43 -19.05 -0.79
C GLU A 10 -1.97 -19.05 -0.80
N ARG A 11 -2.59 -17.86 -0.76
CA ARG A 11 -4.06 -17.72 -0.67
C ARG A 11 -4.77 -17.98 -1.98
N LYS A 12 -4.13 -17.72 -3.12
CA LYS A 12 -4.65 -17.94 -4.47
C LYS A 12 -6.05 -17.35 -4.68
N VAL A 13 -6.27 -16.17 -4.18
CA VAL A 13 -7.50 -15.39 -4.34
C VAL A 13 -7.20 -14.08 -5.03
N ASN A 14 -8.16 -13.55 -5.74
CA ASN A 14 -8.03 -12.23 -6.35
C ASN A 14 -7.72 -11.17 -5.28
N THR A 15 -6.73 -10.33 -5.59
CA THR A 15 -6.10 -9.46 -4.62
C THR A 15 -6.09 -8.01 -5.06
N LEU A 16 -6.41 -7.11 -4.14
CA LEU A 16 -6.25 -5.67 -4.28
C LEU A 16 -5.17 -5.18 -3.32
N ILE A 17 -4.19 -4.44 -3.84
CA ILE A 17 -3.16 -3.78 -3.08
C ILE A 17 -3.43 -2.28 -3.07
N LEU A 18 -3.57 -1.70 -1.89
CA LEU A 18 -3.87 -0.30 -1.66
C LEU A 18 -2.61 0.47 -1.27
N LEU A 19 -2.32 1.53 -2.01
CA LEU A 19 -1.13 2.37 -1.83
C LEU A 19 -1.48 3.83 -1.63
N GLN A 20 -0.56 4.57 -0.98
CA GLN A 20 -0.72 6.01 -0.76
C GLN A 20 -0.01 6.88 -1.80
N SER A 21 1.06 6.37 -2.43
CA SER A 21 1.84 7.13 -3.41
C SER A 21 1.98 6.40 -4.75
N LYS A 22 2.18 7.20 -5.80
CA LYS A 22 2.39 6.68 -7.15
C LYS A 22 3.75 6.01 -7.33
N ASP A 23 4.76 6.46 -6.60
CA ASP A 23 6.11 5.89 -6.72
C ASP A 23 6.14 4.45 -6.23
N LEU A 24 5.44 4.16 -5.14
CA LEU A 24 5.26 2.81 -4.64
C LEU A 24 4.50 1.91 -5.63
N LEU A 25 3.60 2.48 -6.44
CA LEU A 25 2.80 1.69 -7.38
C LEU A 25 3.66 0.99 -8.44
N ASN A 26 4.61 1.71 -9.04
CA ASN A 26 5.49 1.13 -10.04
C ASN A 26 6.39 0.06 -9.40
N GLN A 27 6.97 0.36 -8.24
CA GLN A 27 7.77 -0.61 -7.48
C GLN A 27 6.97 -1.88 -7.18
N TRP A 28 5.73 -1.76 -6.72
CA TRP A 28 4.87 -2.91 -6.44
C TRP A 28 4.61 -3.76 -7.68
N VAL A 29 4.31 -3.14 -8.82
CA VAL A 29 4.09 -3.86 -10.09
C VAL A 29 5.34 -4.62 -10.50
N ASP A 30 6.52 -3.99 -10.43
CA ASP A 30 7.79 -4.61 -10.81
C ASP A 30 8.12 -5.78 -9.87
N GLU A 31 7.96 -5.62 -8.56
CA GLU A 31 8.21 -6.66 -7.58
C GLU A 31 7.21 -7.82 -7.67
N LEU A 32 5.94 -7.56 -7.94
CA LEU A 32 4.95 -8.63 -8.17
C LEU A 32 5.32 -9.45 -9.41
N ASN A 33 5.75 -8.83 -10.50
CA ASN A 33 6.22 -9.53 -11.69
C ASN A 33 7.51 -10.33 -11.42
N HIS A 34 8.35 -9.86 -10.50
CA HIS A 34 9.60 -10.52 -10.14
C HIS A 34 9.39 -11.75 -9.24
N PHE A 35 8.47 -11.64 -8.26
CA PHE A 35 8.27 -12.67 -7.23
C PHE A 35 7.16 -13.68 -7.54
N LEU A 36 6.23 -13.34 -8.46
CA LEU A 36 5.11 -14.22 -8.78
C LEU A 36 5.24 -14.82 -10.18
N GLU A 37 5.14 -16.12 -10.27
CA GLU A 37 4.86 -16.83 -11.52
C GLU A 37 3.35 -16.92 -11.70
N ILE A 38 2.78 -15.96 -12.45
CA ILE A 38 1.33 -15.89 -12.67
C ILE A 38 0.99 -16.69 -13.93
N ARG A 39 0.19 -17.73 -13.78
CA ARG A 39 -0.19 -18.63 -14.87
C ARG A 39 -1.54 -18.28 -15.53
N GLU A 40 -2.28 -17.36 -14.91
CA GLU A 40 -3.54 -16.86 -15.47
C GLU A 40 -3.27 -16.01 -16.72
N GLU A 41 -4.16 -16.13 -17.69
CA GLU A 41 -4.13 -15.28 -18.86
C GLU A 41 -4.70 -13.88 -18.55
N PRO A 42 -4.12 -12.82 -19.14
CA PRO A 42 -4.69 -11.49 -19.03
C PRO A 42 -6.15 -11.45 -19.51
N PRO A 43 -7.07 -10.89 -18.72
CA PRO A 43 -8.50 -10.92 -19.05
C PRO A 43 -8.82 -10.01 -20.24
N GLU A 44 -9.90 -10.36 -20.94
CA GLU A 44 -10.48 -9.51 -21.96
C GLU A 44 -11.30 -8.39 -21.34
N TYR A 45 -11.37 -7.26 -22.00
CA TYR A 45 -12.23 -6.15 -21.64
C TYR A 45 -12.89 -5.55 -22.89
N GLU A 46 -14.07 -5.01 -22.71
CA GLU A 46 -14.79 -4.34 -23.77
C GLU A 46 -14.44 -2.85 -23.79
N THR A 47 -14.09 -2.35 -24.96
CA THR A 47 -13.82 -0.93 -25.18
C THR A 47 -15.13 -0.14 -25.25
N LYS A 48 -15.08 1.19 -25.08
CA LYS A 48 -16.25 2.07 -25.25
C LYS A 48 -16.96 1.91 -26.60
N THR A 49 -16.28 1.35 -27.61
CA THR A 49 -16.80 1.09 -28.96
C THR A 49 -17.30 -0.33 -29.15
N GLY A 50 -17.46 -1.12 -28.07
CA GLY A 50 -17.96 -2.51 -28.13
C GLY A 50 -16.93 -3.54 -28.61
N ARG A 51 -15.67 -3.16 -28.87
CA ARG A 51 -14.63 -4.08 -29.29
C ARG A 51 -14.00 -4.79 -28.09
N LYS A 52 -13.91 -6.12 -28.14
CA LYS A 52 -13.15 -6.89 -27.15
C LYS A 52 -11.65 -6.75 -27.40
N LYS A 53 -10.91 -6.47 -26.34
CA LYS A 53 -9.44 -6.42 -26.32
C LYS A 53 -8.92 -7.18 -25.11
N LYS A 54 -7.78 -7.84 -25.25
CA LYS A 54 -7.08 -8.51 -24.15
C LYS A 54 -6.23 -7.50 -23.38
N ARG A 55 -6.17 -7.59 -22.06
CA ARG A 55 -5.23 -6.83 -21.24
C ARG A 55 -3.80 -7.26 -21.55
N ASN A 56 -2.84 -6.37 -21.37
CA ASN A 56 -1.42 -6.68 -21.58
C ASN A 56 -0.78 -7.40 -20.38
N SER A 57 -1.42 -7.38 -19.24
CA SER A 57 -0.92 -7.96 -17.98
C SER A 57 -2.09 -8.45 -17.13
N VAL A 58 -1.82 -9.45 -16.32
CA VAL A 58 -2.70 -9.92 -15.24
C VAL A 58 -2.70 -8.95 -14.06
N ILE A 59 -1.59 -8.22 -13.89
CA ILE A 59 -1.49 -7.18 -12.86
C ILE A 59 -2.08 -5.89 -13.43
N GLY A 60 -3.18 -5.44 -12.84
CA GLY A 60 -3.83 -4.20 -13.19
C GLY A 60 -3.41 -3.04 -12.29
N VAL A 61 -3.64 -1.81 -12.76
CA VAL A 61 -3.33 -0.61 -11.99
C VAL A 61 -4.47 0.41 -12.05
N LEU A 62 -4.68 1.11 -10.92
CA LEU A 62 -5.62 2.22 -10.82
C LEU A 62 -4.97 3.43 -10.14
N HIS A 63 -4.68 4.45 -10.93
CA HIS A 63 -4.21 5.74 -10.40
C HIS A 63 -4.57 6.88 -11.35
N GLY A 64 -5.01 8.01 -10.83
CA GLY A 64 -5.43 9.16 -11.63
C GLY A 64 -6.40 8.76 -12.74
N ASN A 65 -6.04 9.01 -13.98
CA ASN A 65 -6.85 8.65 -15.16
C ASN A 65 -6.58 7.24 -15.70
N LYS A 66 -5.55 6.54 -15.19
CA LYS A 66 -5.19 5.20 -15.64
C LYS A 66 -6.00 4.15 -14.88
N ASN A 67 -6.82 3.40 -15.60
CA ASN A 67 -7.61 2.29 -15.06
C ASN A 67 -7.42 1.06 -15.94
N THR A 68 -6.58 0.14 -15.47
CA THR A 68 -6.32 -1.14 -16.14
C THR A 68 -6.67 -2.33 -15.23
N LEU A 69 -7.55 -2.13 -14.25
CA LEU A 69 -7.95 -3.18 -13.31
C LEU A 69 -8.35 -4.46 -14.05
N THR A 70 -7.84 -5.57 -13.56
CA THR A 70 -8.06 -6.92 -14.10
C THR A 70 -9.06 -7.71 -13.26
N GLY A 71 -9.13 -7.44 -11.97
CA GLY A 71 -9.88 -8.21 -10.99
C GLY A 71 -9.15 -9.47 -10.52
N ILE A 72 -7.88 -9.65 -10.91
CA ILE A 72 -7.03 -10.80 -10.52
C ILE A 72 -6.02 -10.31 -9.46
N ILE A 73 -5.02 -9.54 -9.88
CA ILE A 73 -4.10 -8.85 -8.98
C ILE A 73 -4.06 -7.39 -9.41
N ASP A 74 -4.51 -6.53 -8.54
CA ASP A 74 -4.62 -5.11 -8.87
C ASP A 74 -3.93 -4.25 -7.83
N VAL A 75 -3.22 -3.22 -8.30
CA VAL A 75 -2.55 -2.22 -7.47
C VAL A 75 -3.24 -0.88 -7.66
N ALA A 76 -3.76 -0.31 -6.58
CA ALA A 76 -4.56 0.91 -6.66
C ALA A 76 -4.13 1.94 -5.62
N MET A 77 -4.16 3.20 -6.01
CA MET A 77 -4.08 4.29 -5.04
C MET A 77 -5.39 4.42 -4.27
N VAL A 78 -5.31 4.59 -2.95
CA VAL A 78 -6.47 4.80 -2.07
C VAL A 78 -7.36 5.93 -2.61
N GLY A 79 -6.78 7.09 -2.97
CA GLY A 79 -7.52 8.21 -3.51
C GLY A 79 -8.18 7.94 -4.87
N SER A 80 -7.75 6.92 -5.63
CA SER A 80 -8.36 6.53 -6.90
C SER A 80 -9.49 5.51 -6.72
N MET A 81 -9.47 4.77 -5.61
CA MET A 81 -10.58 3.90 -5.20
C MET A 81 -11.74 4.69 -4.57
N TYR A 82 -11.47 5.90 -4.11
CA TYR A 82 -12.47 6.82 -3.56
C TYR A 82 -12.38 8.17 -4.28
N SER A 83 -13.41 8.55 -5.01
CA SER A 83 -13.46 9.81 -5.75
C SER A 83 -14.83 10.45 -5.67
N ARG A 84 -14.87 11.75 -5.37
CA ARG A 84 -16.10 12.56 -5.33
C ARG A 84 -17.20 11.98 -4.42
N GLY A 85 -16.81 11.46 -3.24
CA GLY A 85 -17.77 10.87 -2.29
C GLY A 85 -18.27 9.47 -2.69
N LYS A 86 -17.72 8.86 -3.74
CA LYS A 86 -18.12 7.53 -4.19
C LYS A 86 -16.95 6.56 -4.17
N PHE A 87 -17.22 5.35 -3.71
CA PHE A 87 -16.27 4.24 -3.76
C PHE A 87 -16.35 3.55 -5.12
N ASN A 88 -15.21 3.04 -5.57
CA ASN A 88 -15.19 2.13 -6.70
C ASN A 88 -15.80 0.79 -6.24
N GLU A 89 -16.92 0.38 -6.83
CA GLU A 89 -17.67 -0.82 -6.45
C GLU A 89 -16.85 -2.11 -6.56
N ARG A 90 -15.82 -2.13 -7.40
CA ARG A 90 -14.90 -3.25 -7.53
C ARG A 90 -14.14 -3.61 -6.25
N ILE A 91 -14.10 -2.72 -5.26
CA ILE A 91 -13.44 -3.01 -3.98
C ILE A 91 -13.99 -4.28 -3.31
N ASN A 92 -15.27 -4.57 -3.51
CA ASN A 92 -15.95 -5.72 -2.92
C ASN A 92 -15.82 -7.00 -3.74
N SER A 93 -15.16 -6.95 -4.90
CA SER A 93 -14.93 -8.12 -5.74
C SER A 93 -13.64 -8.88 -5.41
N TYR A 94 -12.82 -8.38 -4.49
CA TYR A 94 -11.56 -9.01 -4.12
C TYR A 94 -11.71 -9.88 -2.88
N GLY A 95 -11.10 -11.07 -2.94
CA GLY A 95 -11.05 -12.00 -1.81
C GLY A 95 -9.98 -11.63 -0.79
N MET A 96 -8.96 -10.84 -1.22
CA MET A 96 -7.90 -10.34 -0.36
C MET A 96 -7.63 -8.86 -0.65
N VAL A 97 -7.42 -8.09 0.42
CA VAL A 97 -6.97 -6.70 0.34
C VAL A 97 -5.71 -6.53 1.20
N ILE A 98 -4.70 -5.93 0.63
CA ILE A 98 -3.44 -5.59 1.30
C ILE A 98 -3.31 -4.07 1.30
N MET A 99 -3.12 -3.47 2.47
CA MET A 99 -2.81 -2.05 2.58
C MET A 99 -1.34 -1.88 2.96
N ASP A 100 -0.57 -1.32 2.03
CA ASP A 100 0.81 -0.93 2.31
C ASP A 100 0.86 0.41 3.05
N GLU A 101 1.92 0.60 3.82
CA GLU A 101 2.06 1.72 4.75
C GLU A 101 0.80 1.93 5.60
N CYS A 102 0.36 0.84 6.23
CA CYS A 102 -0.92 0.77 6.94
C CYS A 102 -1.05 1.76 8.13
N HIS A 103 0.03 2.44 8.50
CA HIS A 103 -0.05 3.56 9.44
C HIS A 103 -0.91 4.72 8.90
N HIS A 104 -1.17 4.78 7.58
CA HIS A 104 -2.11 5.71 6.97
C HIS A 104 -3.57 5.23 7.00
N ALA A 105 -3.87 4.04 7.51
CA ALA A 105 -5.23 3.51 7.58
C ALA A 105 -6.19 4.39 8.42
N ALA A 106 -5.65 5.12 9.38
CA ALA A 106 -6.39 6.06 10.22
C ALA A 106 -6.72 7.42 9.54
N SER A 107 -6.29 7.65 8.30
CA SER A 107 -6.75 8.83 7.54
C SER A 107 -8.22 8.67 7.13
N ASN A 108 -8.97 9.78 7.07
CA ASN A 108 -10.42 9.74 6.79
C ASN A 108 -10.76 8.91 5.55
N THR A 109 -10.09 9.17 4.41
CA THR A 109 -10.35 8.45 3.16
C THR A 109 -10.01 6.96 3.26
N SER A 110 -8.88 6.61 3.89
CA SER A 110 -8.49 5.22 4.06
C SER A 110 -9.44 4.48 5.00
N MET A 111 -9.84 5.12 6.09
CA MET A 111 -10.77 4.57 7.08
C MET A 111 -12.13 4.28 6.44
N GLU A 112 -12.71 5.24 5.72
CA GLU A 112 -13.98 5.07 5.02
C GLU A 112 -13.89 3.95 3.95
N LEU A 113 -12.78 3.89 3.21
CA LEU A 113 -12.55 2.86 2.20
C LEU A 113 -12.46 1.47 2.85
N LEU A 114 -11.64 1.32 3.90
CA LEU A 114 -11.44 0.06 4.59
C LEU A 114 -12.71 -0.48 5.27
N GLN A 115 -13.57 0.40 5.78
CA GLN A 115 -14.88 0.01 6.34
C GLN A 115 -15.86 -0.57 5.30
N LYS A 116 -15.64 -0.31 4.01
CA LYS A 116 -16.46 -0.83 2.90
C LYS A 116 -15.95 -2.15 2.33
N ILE A 117 -14.75 -2.58 2.73
CA ILE A 117 -14.15 -3.81 2.24
C ILE A 117 -14.89 -5.02 2.81
N ASN A 118 -15.30 -5.90 1.90
CA ASN A 118 -15.92 -7.19 2.25
C ASN A 118 -15.03 -8.36 1.77
N ALA A 119 -13.71 -8.24 1.96
CA ALA A 119 -12.76 -9.28 1.60
C ALA A 119 -12.59 -10.30 2.72
N LYS A 120 -12.38 -11.56 2.36
CA LYS A 120 -12.09 -12.64 3.32
C LYS A 120 -10.77 -12.40 4.08
N TYR A 121 -9.79 -11.82 3.40
CA TYR A 121 -8.48 -11.55 3.95
C TYR A 121 -8.15 -10.07 3.83
N VAL A 122 -7.82 -9.43 4.95
CA VAL A 122 -7.40 -8.04 5.00
C VAL A 122 -6.09 -7.96 5.78
N TYR A 123 -5.05 -7.42 5.14
CA TYR A 123 -3.72 -7.30 5.74
C TYR A 123 -3.22 -5.87 5.66
N GLY A 124 -2.60 -5.40 6.73
CA GLY A 124 -1.82 -4.17 6.75
C GLY A 124 -0.34 -4.50 6.88
N VAL A 125 0.50 -3.83 6.12
CA VAL A 125 1.96 -3.90 6.24
C VAL A 125 2.53 -2.51 6.42
N SER A 126 3.53 -2.37 7.29
CA SER A 126 4.26 -1.12 7.50
C SER A 126 5.57 -1.39 8.21
N ALA A 127 6.60 -0.62 7.86
CA ALA A 127 7.85 -0.60 8.63
C ALA A 127 7.70 0.12 9.98
N THR A 128 6.75 1.04 10.08
CA THR A 128 6.51 1.90 11.25
C THR A 128 5.04 1.86 11.68
N PRO A 129 4.58 0.77 12.31
CA PRO A 129 3.16 0.61 12.65
C PRO A 129 2.69 1.56 13.76
N LYS A 130 3.61 2.10 14.56
CA LYS A 130 3.29 3.04 15.64
C LYS A 130 3.15 4.46 15.10
N ARG A 131 2.09 5.14 15.56
CA ARG A 131 1.84 6.57 15.31
C ARG A 131 2.02 7.36 16.60
N GLY A 132 2.54 8.59 16.48
CA GLY A 132 2.69 9.48 17.62
C GLY A 132 1.37 10.11 18.11
N ASP A 133 0.29 9.97 17.34
CA ASP A 133 -1.04 10.56 17.61
C ASP A 133 -2.04 9.61 18.28
N SER A 134 -1.58 8.46 18.77
CA SER A 134 -2.42 7.42 19.43
C SER A 134 -3.55 6.84 18.58
N LEU A 135 -3.52 7.03 17.25
CA LEU A 135 -4.50 6.45 16.33
C LEU A 135 -4.21 4.99 15.96
N ASP A 136 -3.22 4.37 16.59
CA ASP A 136 -2.89 2.94 16.41
C ASP A 136 -4.10 2.03 16.61
N ARG A 137 -4.98 2.38 17.56
CA ARG A 137 -6.20 1.61 17.84
C ARG A 137 -7.11 1.50 16.62
N ILE A 138 -7.22 2.56 15.81
CA ILE A 138 -8.02 2.58 14.59
C ILE A 138 -7.43 1.60 13.57
N ILE A 139 -6.10 1.56 13.44
CA ILE A 139 -5.42 0.63 12.54
C ILE A 139 -5.76 -0.82 12.92
N TYR A 140 -5.68 -1.15 14.20
CA TYR A 140 -6.01 -2.49 14.67
C TYR A 140 -7.50 -2.84 14.55
N MET A 141 -8.39 -1.86 14.67
CA MET A 141 -9.83 -2.07 14.44
C MET A 141 -10.15 -2.36 12.97
N LEU A 142 -9.43 -1.73 12.03
CA LEU A 142 -9.68 -1.86 10.60
C LEU A 142 -8.96 -3.06 9.97
N LEU A 143 -7.74 -3.36 10.40
CA LEU A 143 -6.85 -4.34 9.77
C LEU A 143 -6.56 -5.56 10.66
N GLY A 144 -7.07 -5.55 11.89
CA GLY A 144 -6.83 -6.62 12.87
C GLY A 144 -5.55 -6.46 13.67
N PRO A 145 -5.29 -7.37 14.61
CA PRO A 145 -4.15 -7.27 15.51
C PRO A 145 -2.83 -7.51 14.81
N LEU A 146 -1.74 -7.00 15.40
CA LEU A 146 -0.37 -7.25 14.94
C LEU A 146 -0.07 -8.76 14.96
N ARG A 147 0.15 -9.34 13.79
CA ARG A 147 0.39 -10.79 13.61
C ARG A 147 1.87 -11.14 13.62
N HIS A 148 2.68 -10.28 13.07
CA HIS A 148 4.12 -10.49 12.96
C HIS A 148 4.85 -9.16 13.06
N ARG A 149 5.97 -9.15 13.76
CA ARG A 149 6.88 -8.02 13.85
C ARG A 149 8.30 -8.53 13.70
N PHE A 150 9.04 -7.89 12.81
CA PHE A 150 10.46 -8.16 12.62
C PHE A 150 11.23 -6.85 12.75
N THR A 151 12.07 -6.76 13.75
CA THR A 151 12.80 -5.53 14.06
C THR A 151 14.17 -5.50 13.38
N ALA A 152 14.70 -4.30 13.13
CA ALA A 152 16.06 -4.14 12.61
C ALA A 152 17.11 -4.81 13.52
N LEU A 153 16.87 -4.84 14.85
CA LEU A 153 17.75 -5.49 15.82
C LEU A 153 17.73 -7.02 15.66
N GLU A 154 16.56 -7.62 15.46
CA GLU A 154 16.42 -9.06 15.19
C GLU A 154 17.12 -9.44 13.90
N ARG A 155 16.92 -8.67 12.84
CA ARG A 155 17.60 -8.84 11.55
C ARG A 155 19.12 -8.77 11.68
N ALA A 156 19.62 -7.78 12.45
CA ALA A 156 21.04 -7.63 12.69
C ALA A 156 21.63 -8.81 13.42
N LYS A 157 20.93 -9.33 14.44
CA LYS A 157 21.37 -10.53 15.18
C LYS A 157 21.43 -11.77 14.28
N GLU A 158 20.43 -11.97 13.42
CA GLU A 158 20.41 -13.08 12.47
C GLU A 158 21.54 -13.00 11.43
N GLN A 159 21.87 -11.79 10.98
CA GLN A 159 22.92 -11.57 9.99
C GLN A 159 24.32 -11.42 10.60
N GLY A 160 24.47 -11.45 11.93
CA GLY A 160 25.74 -11.24 12.61
C GLY A 160 26.35 -9.85 12.41
N ILE A 161 25.51 -8.85 12.06
CA ILE A 161 25.95 -7.47 11.80
C ILE A 161 25.96 -6.67 13.10
N GLY A 162 27.14 -6.14 13.45
CA GLY A 162 27.27 -5.17 14.56
C GLY A 162 26.76 -3.81 14.14
N HIS A 163 25.89 -3.19 14.97
CA HIS A 163 25.40 -1.84 14.75
C HIS A 163 26.10 -0.87 15.71
N TYR A 164 26.64 0.21 15.15
CA TYR A 164 27.18 1.32 15.92
C TYR A 164 26.28 2.55 15.70
N PHE A 165 25.74 3.08 16.77
CA PHE A 165 24.99 4.32 16.75
C PHE A 165 25.92 5.49 16.99
N VAL A 166 26.13 6.34 15.99
CA VAL A 166 26.93 7.56 16.09
C VAL A 166 26.00 8.77 15.99
N PRO A 167 25.57 9.35 17.13
CA PRO A 167 24.73 10.54 17.10
C PRO A 167 25.55 11.72 16.60
N ARG A 168 25.04 12.42 15.59
CA ARG A 168 25.57 13.70 15.13
C ARG A 168 24.57 14.79 15.47
N TYR A 169 24.99 15.76 16.24
CA TYR A 169 24.17 16.92 16.60
C TYR A 169 24.47 18.06 15.63
N THR A 170 23.46 18.54 14.93
CA THR A 170 23.54 19.76 14.12
C THR A 170 22.82 20.88 14.87
N ARG A 171 23.45 22.07 14.97
CA ARG A 171 22.74 23.25 15.43
C ARG A 171 21.95 23.83 14.27
N VAL A 172 20.64 23.68 14.31
CA VAL A 172 19.74 24.47 13.46
C VAL A 172 19.42 25.75 14.20
N VAL A 173 19.81 26.89 13.63
CA VAL A 173 19.43 28.21 14.16
C VAL A 173 18.05 28.50 13.57
N ASP A 174 17.05 28.52 14.44
CA ASP A 174 15.69 28.88 14.06
C ASP A 174 15.60 30.39 13.85
N THR A 175 15.52 30.84 12.61
CA THR A 175 15.28 32.24 12.27
C THR A 175 13.79 32.55 12.30
N ALA A 176 13.41 33.79 12.64
CA ALA A 176 12.01 34.22 12.72
C ALA A 176 11.20 33.91 11.45
N GLU A 177 11.85 33.87 10.28
CA GLU A 177 11.23 33.53 8.98
C GLU A 177 10.95 32.05 8.83
N SER A 178 11.64 31.15 9.55
CA SER A 178 11.42 29.71 9.49
C SER A 178 10.21 29.25 10.29
N LYS A 179 9.74 30.06 11.26
CA LYS A 179 8.58 29.73 12.09
C LYS A 179 7.26 29.72 11.31
N ASP A 180 7.14 30.56 10.31
CA ASP A 180 5.90 30.70 9.51
C ASP A 180 5.85 29.76 8.29
N ASN A 181 6.97 29.06 7.96
CA ASN A 181 7.01 28.20 6.78
C ASN A 181 7.89 26.97 7.00
N ILE A 182 7.26 25.90 7.48
CA ILE A 182 7.91 24.59 7.75
C ILE A 182 8.69 24.08 6.52
N ASN A 183 8.21 24.34 5.30
CA ASN A 183 8.88 23.90 4.08
C ASN A 183 10.20 24.65 3.80
N LYS A 184 10.36 25.88 4.30
CA LYS A 184 11.62 26.60 4.22
C LYS A 184 12.67 26.08 5.22
N ALA A 185 12.23 25.60 6.37
CA ALA A 185 13.11 25.04 7.41
C ALA A 185 13.77 23.71 7.00
N TYR A 186 13.17 22.98 6.05
CA TYR A 186 13.73 21.70 5.54
C TYR A 186 14.65 21.86 4.33
N ASN A 187 14.74 23.04 3.73
CA ASN A 187 15.54 23.32 2.54
C ASN A 187 16.82 24.15 2.83
N LEU A 188 17.18 24.32 4.09
CA LEU A 188 18.43 24.86 4.58
C LEU A 188 19.34 23.73 5.05
#